data_ddfb762495552d9827fccf02021ee9ec
#
_entry.id   ddfb762495552d9827fccf02021ee9ec
#
_cell.length_a   1.000
_cell.length_b   1.000
_cell.length_c   1.000
_cell.angle_alpha   90.00
_cell.angle_beta   90.00
_cell.angle_gamma   90.00
#
_symmetry.space_group_name_H-M   'P 1'
#
loop_
_entity.id
_entity.type
_entity.pdbx_description
1 polymer ?
#
loop_
_entity_poly.entity_id
_entity_poly.type
_entity_poly.pdbx_seq_one_letter_code
_entity_poly.pdbx_strand_id
1 'polypeptide(L)'
;MNKTTFFAAVILSLGLVAGQAADKVHFEDSDFSKEGWSDFAEIPGTGGWEVKRRDLGGLVQGVVQEVTLEGSGGLFLSAGQGSYASVFRSDGVIYAVRSRDGESSVIGQADVTGKVGLRLGFDGAFFIYEYRSGDGWSRLGKSDIVGVVSYTGGISTPNRTDGMNGYRVIELESLKGVRFGYTETPKIPGTPWVVHDPFRPQPPQINPGTVSPRDDPGTPPSDAIVLFDGTNLDAWEDGKGNKPKWTLRDGYFECGKKSGVIRTKQKFGSVQLHIEWASPSEVKGSSQGRGNSGVYLAGLYEVQVLDNYDNLTYPDGQASSFYGFRPPRVNASRPPGVWQAYDIIFEMPEFESGKVVKKAKITVLYNGVVTQHGVEIPGILGHKKTSPYRVHGPGHIQLQDHGNPVRYRNIWIRELKPVQ
;
A
#
# COMPACT_ATOMS: atom_id res chain seq x y z
N MET A 1 29.64 -20.56 -11.05
CA MET A 1 29.64 -20.02 -9.67
C MET A 1 28.35 -19.26 -9.47
N ASN A 2 27.36 -19.93 -8.89
CA ASN A 2 26.02 -19.37 -8.63
C ASN A 2 26.07 -18.52 -7.36
N LYS A 3 25.72 -17.24 -7.48
CA LYS A 3 25.38 -16.41 -6.32
C LYS A 3 23.87 -16.32 -6.21
N THR A 4 23.30 -17.24 -5.47
CA THR A 4 21.92 -17.18 -4.99
C THR A 4 21.92 -16.27 -3.78
N THR A 5 21.36 -15.07 -3.91
CA THR A 5 21.18 -14.16 -2.78
C THR A 5 19.93 -14.58 -2.03
N PHE A 6 20.13 -15.24 -0.90
CA PHE A 6 19.08 -15.56 0.06
C PHE A 6 18.57 -14.28 0.71
N PHE A 7 17.26 -14.01 0.61
CA PHE A 7 16.56 -13.15 1.54
C PHE A 7 16.47 -13.87 2.87
N ALA A 8 17.29 -13.48 3.83
CA ALA A 8 17.19 -13.96 5.19
C ALA A 8 15.94 -13.36 5.84
N ALA A 9 14.88 -14.15 5.92
CA ALA A 9 13.84 -13.91 6.90
C ALA A 9 14.45 -14.21 8.27
N VAL A 10 14.64 -13.17 9.09
CA VAL A 10 15.05 -13.35 10.49
C VAL A 10 13.90 -14.02 11.22
N ILE A 11 13.98 -15.33 11.38
CA ILE A 11 13.17 -16.08 12.33
C ILE A 11 13.81 -15.83 13.69
N LEU A 12 13.25 -14.89 14.46
CA LEU A 12 13.56 -14.79 15.88
C LEU A 12 12.89 -15.97 16.61
N SER A 13 13.67 -16.97 16.94
CA SER A 13 13.32 -17.93 17.98
C SER A 13 13.40 -17.19 19.33
N LEU A 14 12.26 -16.91 19.94
CA LEU A 14 12.18 -16.29 21.26
C LEU A 14 12.66 -17.24 22.35
N GLY A 15 13.94 -17.11 22.71
CA GLY A 15 14.43 -17.48 24.02
C GLY A 15 14.13 -16.33 24.98
N LEU A 16 13.42 -16.60 26.08
CA LEU A 16 13.17 -15.63 27.14
C LEU A 16 14.49 -15.07 27.67
N VAL A 17 14.76 -13.79 27.41
CA VAL A 17 15.77 -13.01 28.11
C VAL A 17 15.02 -12.09 29.07
N ALA A 18 15.34 -12.20 30.34
CA ALA A 18 14.78 -11.36 31.43
C ALA A 18 15.08 -9.88 31.12
N GLY A 19 14.01 -9.06 30.99
CA GLY A 19 14.11 -7.62 30.83
C GLY A 19 13.23 -7.02 29.72
N GLN A 20 12.32 -7.77 29.11
CA GLN A 20 11.37 -7.21 28.13
C GLN A 20 10.34 -6.32 28.82
N ALA A 21 10.09 -5.13 28.24
CA ALA A 21 8.95 -4.30 28.64
C ALA A 21 7.67 -5.13 28.49
N ALA A 22 6.80 -5.05 29.52
CA ALA A 22 5.54 -5.79 29.50
C ALA A 22 4.66 -5.30 28.35
N ASP A 23 3.96 -6.23 27.69
CA ASP A 23 2.96 -5.90 26.68
C ASP A 23 1.96 -4.88 27.24
N LYS A 24 1.64 -3.86 26.44
CA LYS A 24 0.74 -2.79 26.85
C LYS A 24 -0.70 -3.19 26.54
N VAL A 25 -1.52 -3.37 27.58
CA VAL A 25 -2.95 -3.59 27.43
C VAL A 25 -3.65 -2.25 27.15
N HIS A 26 -4.32 -2.14 26.00
CA HIS A 26 -5.13 -0.99 25.64
C HIS A 26 -6.57 -1.13 26.12
N PHE A 27 -7.06 -2.36 26.12
CA PHE A 27 -8.43 -2.68 26.48
C PHE A 27 -8.53 -4.14 26.96
N GLU A 28 -9.34 -4.35 27.99
CA GLU A 28 -9.71 -5.68 28.48
C GLU A 28 -11.19 -5.68 28.88
N ASP A 29 -11.95 -6.69 28.46
CA ASP A 29 -13.33 -6.89 28.84
C ASP A 29 -13.69 -8.38 28.85
N SER A 30 -14.59 -8.73 29.75
CA SER A 30 -15.21 -10.07 29.83
C SER A 30 -16.73 -10.00 29.75
N ASP A 31 -17.30 -8.82 29.56
CA ASP A 31 -18.75 -8.59 29.48
C ASP A 31 -19.07 -7.84 28.17
N PHE A 32 -19.44 -8.61 27.18
CA PHE A 32 -19.73 -8.12 25.83
C PHE A 32 -21.13 -7.49 25.67
N SER A 33 -21.87 -7.33 26.79
CA SER A 33 -23.15 -6.59 26.82
C SER A 33 -22.97 -5.10 27.12
N LYS A 34 -21.78 -4.68 27.52
CA LYS A 34 -21.46 -3.30 27.92
C LYS A 34 -21.42 -2.32 26.75
N GLU A 35 -21.48 -1.05 27.09
CA GLU A 35 -21.29 0.06 26.16
C GLU A 35 -19.98 -0.07 25.37
N GLY A 36 -20.05 0.19 24.06
CA GLY A 36 -18.92 0.06 23.13
C GLY A 36 -18.93 -1.25 22.32
N TRP A 37 -19.76 -2.22 22.69
CA TRP A 37 -20.03 -3.40 21.86
C TRP A 37 -21.35 -3.22 21.10
N SER A 38 -21.37 -3.63 19.84
CA SER A 38 -22.57 -3.60 19.00
C SER A 38 -22.66 -4.86 18.15
N ASP A 39 -23.88 -5.24 17.81
CA ASP A 39 -24.10 -6.36 16.88
C ASP A 39 -23.51 -6.03 15.51
N PHE A 40 -22.97 -7.04 14.88
CA PHE A 40 -22.38 -6.95 13.54
C PHE A 40 -23.08 -7.94 12.61
N ALA A 41 -23.31 -7.51 11.37
CA ALA A 41 -23.87 -8.39 10.36
C ALA A 41 -22.88 -9.51 10.02
N GLU A 42 -23.41 -10.66 9.65
CA GLU A 42 -22.73 -11.94 9.45
C GLU A 42 -21.32 -11.87 8.85
N ILE A 43 -20.38 -12.54 9.51
CA ILE A 43 -19.15 -12.97 8.86
C ILE A 43 -19.50 -14.23 8.07
N PRO A 44 -19.35 -14.24 6.74
CA PRO A 44 -19.66 -15.42 5.93
C PRO A 44 -18.92 -16.66 6.43
N GLY A 45 -19.63 -17.76 6.59
CA GLY A 45 -19.09 -19.04 7.08
C GLY A 45 -19.31 -19.33 8.55
N THR A 46 -19.81 -18.38 9.34
CA THR A 46 -20.15 -18.60 10.77
C THR A 46 -21.65 -18.84 10.99
N GLY A 47 -22.39 -19.20 9.97
CA GLY A 47 -23.85 -19.30 9.93
C GLY A 47 -24.57 -19.48 11.26
N GLY A 48 -25.31 -18.45 11.69
CA GLY A 48 -26.02 -18.43 12.97
C GLY A 48 -25.20 -18.06 14.19
N TRP A 49 -23.92 -17.67 14.05
CA TRP A 49 -23.11 -17.19 15.16
C TRP A 49 -23.46 -15.74 15.51
N GLU A 50 -23.52 -15.43 16.80
CA GLU A 50 -23.57 -14.07 17.28
C GLU A 50 -22.21 -13.39 17.08
N VAL A 51 -22.21 -12.21 16.48
CA VAL A 51 -20.99 -11.45 16.24
C VAL A 51 -21.09 -10.10 16.95
N LYS A 52 -20.16 -9.84 17.83
CA LYS A 52 -20.02 -8.55 18.54
C LYS A 52 -18.79 -7.83 18.05
N ARG A 53 -18.93 -6.57 17.72
CA ARG A 53 -17.86 -5.72 17.22
C ARG A 53 -17.49 -4.60 18.18
N ARG A 54 -16.26 -4.15 18.05
CA ARG A 54 -15.72 -2.94 18.65
C ARG A 54 -14.89 -2.19 17.63
N ASP A 55 -15.01 -0.86 17.61
CA ASP A 55 -14.13 -0.01 16.82
C ASP A 55 -12.73 0.00 17.47
N LEU A 56 -11.71 -0.39 16.70
CA LEU A 56 -10.31 -0.37 17.13
C LEU A 56 -9.60 0.93 16.72
N GLY A 57 -10.27 1.79 15.95
CA GLY A 57 -9.71 3.08 15.52
C GLY A 57 -8.35 2.94 14.84
N GLY A 58 -7.38 3.74 15.27
CA GLY A 58 -6.00 3.70 14.77
C GLY A 58 -5.11 2.63 15.42
N LEU A 59 -5.65 1.77 16.29
CA LEU A 59 -4.89 0.77 17.07
C LEU A 59 -4.66 -0.54 16.30
N VAL A 60 -4.41 -0.49 15.01
CA VAL A 60 -4.33 -1.74 14.21
C VAL A 60 -2.91 -2.23 14.03
N GLN A 61 -1.96 -1.33 13.86
CA GLN A 61 -0.58 -1.71 13.58
C GLN A 61 0.19 -2.07 14.86
N GLY A 62 0.70 -3.30 14.92
CA GLY A 62 1.42 -3.81 16.09
C GLY A 62 0.50 -4.22 17.25
N VAL A 63 -0.81 -4.27 17.01
CA VAL A 63 -1.83 -4.58 18.02
C VAL A 63 -2.47 -5.91 17.70
N VAL A 64 -2.69 -6.72 18.71
CA VAL A 64 -3.38 -8.00 18.60
C VAL A 64 -4.60 -8.05 19.51
N GLN A 65 -5.61 -8.80 19.07
CA GLN A 65 -6.72 -9.22 19.91
C GLN A 65 -6.43 -10.59 20.48
N GLU A 66 -6.76 -10.79 21.75
CA GLU A 66 -6.73 -12.09 22.42
C GLU A 66 -8.08 -12.43 23.01
N VAL A 67 -8.41 -13.70 23.02
CA VAL A 67 -9.53 -14.27 23.77
C VAL A 67 -9.18 -15.67 24.24
N THR A 68 -9.75 -16.08 25.36
CA THR A 68 -9.65 -17.46 25.84
C THR A 68 -11.05 -18.09 25.80
N LEU A 69 -11.14 -19.32 25.30
CA LEU A 69 -12.41 -20.02 25.16
C LEU A 69 -12.29 -21.52 25.48
N GLU A 70 -13.39 -22.11 25.93
CA GLU A 70 -13.51 -23.55 26.20
C GLU A 70 -14.39 -24.25 25.13
N GLY A 71 -15.27 -23.50 24.48
CA GLY A 71 -16.16 -23.95 23.41
C GLY A 71 -15.76 -23.48 22.04
N SER A 72 -16.75 -23.34 21.16
CA SER A 72 -16.61 -22.72 19.86
C SER A 72 -16.70 -21.20 19.95
N GLY A 73 -15.97 -20.50 19.11
CA GLY A 73 -15.92 -19.04 19.09
C GLY A 73 -14.60 -18.53 18.52
N GLY A 74 -14.46 -17.23 18.36
CA GLY A 74 -13.24 -16.66 17.79
C GLY A 74 -13.15 -15.14 17.76
N LEU A 75 -12.13 -14.70 17.10
CA LEU A 75 -11.78 -13.29 16.89
C LEU A 75 -11.88 -12.95 15.41
N PHE A 76 -12.20 -11.71 15.10
CA PHE A 76 -12.12 -11.20 13.74
C PHE A 76 -11.59 -9.77 13.68
N LEU A 77 -11.03 -9.42 12.53
CA LEU A 77 -10.74 -8.06 12.10
C LEU A 77 -11.41 -7.86 10.75
N SER A 78 -12.37 -6.95 10.67
CA SER A 78 -13.13 -6.66 9.45
C SER A 78 -12.75 -5.30 8.89
N ALA A 79 -12.55 -5.24 7.57
CA ALA A 79 -12.43 -4.02 6.79
C ALA A 79 -13.76 -3.62 6.12
N GLY A 80 -14.83 -4.35 6.40
CA GLY A 80 -16.15 -4.17 5.76
C GLY A 80 -16.30 -4.92 4.43
N GLN A 81 -17.52 -4.90 3.88
CA GLN A 81 -17.83 -5.44 2.54
C GLN A 81 -17.37 -6.90 2.29
N GLY A 82 -17.43 -7.77 3.28
CA GLY A 82 -17.02 -9.17 3.12
C GLY A 82 -15.51 -9.39 3.18
N SER A 83 -14.72 -8.35 3.55
CA SER A 83 -13.26 -8.46 3.72
C SER A 83 -12.92 -8.52 5.19
N TYR A 84 -12.35 -9.65 5.65
CA TYR A 84 -11.98 -9.86 7.05
C TYR A 84 -10.86 -10.89 7.22
N ALA A 85 -10.23 -10.84 8.38
CA ALA A 85 -9.38 -11.89 8.93
C ALA A 85 -10.06 -12.46 10.17
N SER A 86 -10.05 -13.78 10.36
CA SER A 86 -10.66 -14.43 11.51
C SER A 86 -9.83 -15.62 11.98
N VAL A 87 -9.75 -15.80 13.29
CA VAL A 87 -9.28 -17.03 13.92
C VAL A 87 -10.35 -17.51 14.86
N PHE A 88 -10.84 -18.72 14.66
CA PHE A 88 -11.94 -19.27 15.46
C PHE A 88 -11.81 -20.78 15.65
N ARG A 89 -12.43 -21.26 16.70
CA ARG A 89 -12.57 -22.69 16.99
C ARG A 89 -14.00 -23.14 16.69
N SER A 90 -14.14 -24.26 15.97
CA SER A 90 -15.39 -24.99 15.78
C SER A 90 -15.12 -26.49 15.86
N ASP A 91 -15.94 -27.22 16.60
CA ASP A 91 -15.87 -28.67 16.72
C ASP A 91 -14.47 -29.24 17.04
N GLY A 92 -13.74 -28.58 17.92
CA GLY A 92 -12.41 -28.99 18.33
C GLY A 92 -11.28 -28.63 17.36
N VAL A 93 -11.58 -27.97 16.26
CA VAL A 93 -10.59 -27.50 15.29
C VAL A 93 -10.52 -25.97 15.31
N ILE A 94 -9.32 -25.43 15.34
CA ILE A 94 -9.07 -23.99 15.14
C ILE A 94 -8.81 -23.75 13.66
N TYR A 95 -9.43 -22.71 13.13
CA TYR A 95 -9.27 -22.24 11.76
C TYR A 95 -8.74 -20.81 11.75
N ALA A 96 -7.76 -20.55 10.91
CA ALA A 96 -7.37 -19.22 10.49
C ALA A 96 -7.94 -18.96 9.10
N VAL A 97 -8.77 -17.95 8.94
CA VAL A 97 -9.48 -17.63 7.70
C VAL A 97 -9.22 -16.20 7.29
N ARG A 98 -8.98 -16.01 6.02
CA ARG A 98 -8.98 -14.71 5.35
C ARG A 98 -10.13 -14.69 4.35
N SER A 99 -10.90 -13.60 4.35
CA SER A 99 -11.86 -13.28 3.29
C SER A 99 -11.47 -11.97 2.61
N ARG A 100 -11.64 -11.92 1.30
CA ARG A 100 -11.50 -10.70 0.51
C ARG A 100 -12.66 -10.64 -0.47
N ASP A 101 -13.43 -9.54 -0.42
CA ASP A 101 -14.59 -9.32 -1.29
C ASP A 101 -15.60 -10.47 -1.30
N GLY A 102 -15.75 -11.13 -0.14
CA GLY A 102 -16.65 -12.27 0.05
C GLY A 102 -16.05 -13.66 -0.30
N GLU A 103 -14.87 -13.71 -0.88
CA GLU A 103 -14.16 -14.97 -1.14
C GLU A 103 -13.25 -15.33 0.04
N SER A 104 -13.56 -16.46 0.68
CA SER A 104 -12.85 -16.93 1.87
C SER A 104 -11.85 -18.05 1.56
N SER A 105 -10.73 -18.03 2.27
CA SER A 105 -9.69 -19.06 2.21
C SER A 105 -9.19 -19.43 3.60
N VAL A 106 -9.00 -20.71 3.84
CA VAL A 106 -8.35 -21.21 5.07
C VAL A 106 -6.84 -21.03 4.94
N ILE A 107 -6.26 -20.29 5.88
CA ILE A 107 -4.81 -20.01 5.95
C ILE A 107 -4.08 -21.09 6.71
N GLY A 108 -4.73 -21.67 7.71
CA GLY A 108 -4.23 -22.76 8.53
C GLY A 108 -5.27 -23.30 9.47
N GLN A 109 -5.02 -24.48 10.01
CA GLN A 109 -5.88 -25.14 10.99
C GLN A 109 -5.10 -25.99 11.97
N ALA A 110 -5.67 -26.25 13.15
CA ALA A 110 -5.08 -27.14 14.15
C ALA A 110 -6.18 -27.81 15.00
N ASP A 111 -6.00 -29.08 15.30
CA ASP A 111 -6.85 -29.79 16.25
C ASP A 111 -6.45 -29.45 17.68
N VAL A 112 -7.43 -29.14 18.52
CA VAL A 112 -7.21 -28.77 19.91
C VAL A 112 -8.27 -29.34 20.83
N THR A 113 -7.85 -29.65 22.06
CA THR A 113 -8.74 -30.11 23.15
C THR A 113 -8.67 -29.16 24.33
N GLY A 114 -9.74 -29.09 25.10
CA GLY A 114 -9.79 -28.28 26.34
C GLY A 114 -9.81 -26.78 26.06
N LYS A 115 -9.30 -26.03 27.01
CA LYS A 115 -9.24 -24.55 26.98
C LYS A 115 -8.17 -24.07 25.99
N VAL A 116 -8.51 -23.07 25.20
CA VAL A 116 -7.61 -22.52 24.19
C VAL A 116 -7.61 -21.00 24.20
N GLY A 117 -6.42 -20.40 24.05
CA GLY A 117 -6.29 -18.98 23.73
C GLY A 117 -6.21 -18.79 22.22
N LEU A 118 -6.90 -17.79 21.70
CA LEU A 118 -6.78 -17.35 20.31
C LEU A 118 -6.21 -15.95 20.27
N ARG A 119 -5.39 -15.67 19.26
CA ARG A 119 -4.79 -14.37 19.03
C ARG A 119 -4.86 -14.04 17.55
N LEU A 120 -5.37 -12.85 17.25
CA LEU A 120 -5.44 -12.28 15.92
C LEU A 120 -4.87 -10.87 15.94
N GLY A 121 -3.87 -10.62 15.15
CA GLY A 121 -3.19 -9.35 15.10
C GLY A 121 -2.73 -8.95 13.73
N PHE A 122 -2.19 -7.75 13.67
CA PHE A 122 -1.59 -7.18 12.48
C PHE A 122 -0.21 -6.60 12.84
N ASP A 123 0.85 -7.09 12.18
CA ASP A 123 2.23 -6.68 12.46
C ASP A 123 2.70 -5.47 11.63
N GLY A 124 1.80 -4.88 10.87
CA GLY A 124 2.10 -3.79 9.93
C GLY A 124 2.32 -4.27 8.50
N ALA A 125 2.39 -5.58 8.28
CA ALA A 125 2.59 -6.22 6.96
C ALA A 125 1.59 -7.35 6.70
N PHE A 126 1.29 -8.15 7.73
CA PHE A 126 0.47 -9.34 7.61
C PHE A 126 -0.48 -9.47 8.80
N PHE A 127 -1.63 -10.09 8.57
CA PHE A 127 -2.41 -10.65 9.66
C PHE A 127 -1.71 -11.89 10.19
N ILE A 128 -1.66 -11.99 11.53
CA ILE A 128 -1.03 -13.07 12.25
C ILE A 128 -2.10 -13.81 13.02
N TYR A 129 -2.17 -15.11 12.82
CA TYR A 129 -3.12 -16.02 13.44
C TYR A 129 -2.37 -16.96 14.36
N GLU A 130 -2.68 -16.91 15.65
CA GLU A 130 -2.00 -17.73 16.66
C GLU A 130 -3.01 -18.36 17.62
N TYR A 131 -2.63 -19.48 18.21
CA TYR A 131 -3.38 -20.15 19.27
C TYR A 131 -2.47 -20.63 20.38
N ARG A 132 -3.05 -20.90 21.56
CA ARG A 132 -2.36 -21.45 22.70
C ARG A 132 -3.21 -22.54 23.37
N SER A 133 -2.71 -23.76 23.40
CA SER A 133 -3.29 -24.92 24.12
C SER A 133 -2.38 -25.44 25.23
N GLY A 134 -1.56 -24.59 25.84
CA GLY A 134 -0.56 -24.86 26.86
C GLY A 134 0.18 -23.56 27.19
N ASP A 135 1.47 -23.64 27.47
CA ASP A 135 2.26 -22.50 27.97
C ASP A 135 2.75 -21.53 26.88
N GLY A 136 2.68 -21.89 25.62
CA GLY A 136 3.21 -21.09 24.52
C GLY A 136 2.19 -20.81 23.39
N TRP A 137 2.44 -19.72 22.65
CA TRP A 137 1.71 -19.41 21.42
C TRP A 137 2.27 -20.16 20.23
N SER A 138 1.39 -20.78 19.45
CA SER A 138 1.70 -21.47 18.20
C SER A 138 1.07 -20.71 17.03
N ARG A 139 1.82 -20.52 15.95
CA ARG A 139 1.33 -19.83 14.75
C ARG A 139 0.57 -20.79 13.85
N LEU A 140 -0.67 -20.42 13.52
CA LEU A 140 -1.48 -21.08 12.49
C LEU A 140 -1.08 -20.63 11.08
N GLY A 141 -0.71 -19.35 10.95
CA GLY A 141 -0.34 -18.80 9.66
C GLY A 141 -0.26 -17.28 9.67
N LYS A 142 -0.06 -16.74 8.48
CA LYS A 142 -0.13 -15.31 8.20
C LYS A 142 -0.77 -15.10 6.84
N SER A 143 -1.49 -14.00 6.66
CA SER A 143 -2.08 -13.63 5.38
C SER A 143 -1.87 -12.15 5.07
N ASP A 144 -2.04 -11.82 3.79
CA ASP A 144 -2.05 -10.43 3.34
C ASP A 144 -3.19 -9.65 3.99
N ILE A 145 -3.09 -8.33 3.92
CA ILE A 145 -4.13 -7.39 4.35
C ILE A 145 -5.43 -7.65 3.58
N VAL A 146 -6.55 -7.62 4.29
CA VAL A 146 -7.89 -7.87 3.72
C VAL A 146 -8.64 -6.59 3.36
N GLY A 147 -8.16 -5.44 3.79
CA GLY A 147 -8.74 -4.13 3.52
C GLY A 147 -8.03 -3.05 4.31
N VAL A 148 -8.36 -1.76 4.11
CA VAL A 148 -7.41 -0.73 4.53
C VAL A 148 -8.00 0.49 5.22
N VAL A 149 -9.24 0.60 5.55
CA VAL A 149 -9.69 1.93 6.00
C VAL A 149 -9.77 2.09 7.50
N SER A 150 -10.39 1.22 8.16
CA SER A 150 -10.41 1.11 9.62
C SER A 150 -10.91 -0.28 9.97
N TYR A 151 -10.13 -0.97 10.77
CA TYR A 151 -10.54 -2.29 11.18
C TYR A 151 -11.55 -2.20 12.33
N THR A 152 -12.62 -2.95 12.18
CA THR A 152 -13.49 -3.28 13.29
C THR A 152 -13.09 -4.65 13.79
N GLY A 153 -12.65 -4.72 15.02
CA GLY A 153 -12.33 -5.97 15.70
C GLY A 153 -13.50 -6.49 16.53
N GLY A 154 -13.45 -7.74 16.88
CA GLY A 154 -14.46 -8.30 17.76
C GLY A 154 -14.39 -9.80 17.91
N ILE A 155 -15.47 -10.35 18.45
CA ILE A 155 -15.66 -11.76 18.75
C ILE A 155 -16.82 -12.33 17.94
N SER A 156 -16.75 -13.63 17.66
CA SER A 156 -17.83 -14.41 17.08
C SER A 156 -18.03 -15.71 17.87
N THR A 157 -19.26 -16.08 18.12
CA THR A 157 -19.59 -17.29 18.89
C THR A 157 -20.94 -17.87 18.46
N PRO A 158 -21.11 -19.21 18.42
CA PRO A 158 -22.37 -19.83 18.14
C PRO A 158 -23.37 -19.74 19.30
N ASN A 159 -22.91 -19.47 20.53
CA ASN A 159 -23.71 -19.52 21.74
C ASN A 159 -23.43 -18.28 22.62
N ARG A 160 -24.05 -17.14 22.31
CA ARG A 160 -24.13 -15.93 23.16
C ARG A 160 -22.94 -15.70 24.13
N THR A 161 -21.71 -15.74 23.66
CA THR A 161 -20.51 -15.46 24.45
C THR A 161 -20.25 -16.41 25.66
N ASP A 162 -21.08 -17.42 25.88
CA ASP A 162 -20.89 -18.37 26.95
C ASP A 162 -19.59 -19.17 26.73
N GLY A 163 -18.71 -19.15 27.72
CA GLY A 163 -17.42 -19.83 27.66
C GLY A 163 -16.26 -19.03 27.02
N MET A 164 -16.50 -17.78 26.62
CA MET A 164 -15.43 -16.85 26.24
C MET A 164 -15.02 -16.00 27.43
N ASN A 165 -13.72 -15.89 27.67
CA ASN A 165 -13.18 -15.10 28.78
C ASN A 165 -12.00 -14.25 28.34
N GLY A 166 -11.91 -13.05 28.92
CA GLY A 166 -10.72 -12.21 28.83
C GLY A 166 -10.37 -11.77 27.40
N TYR A 167 -11.33 -11.17 26.68
CA TYR A 167 -11.00 -10.45 25.47
C TYR A 167 -10.10 -9.27 25.80
N ARG A 168 -8.99 -9.17 25.09
CA ARG A 168 -8.01 -8.10 25.25
C ARG A 168 -7.54 -7.57 23.91
N VAL A 169 -7.25 -6.28 23.88
CA VAL A 169 -6.50 -5.63 22.81
C VAL A 169 -5.17 -5.20 23.39
N ILE A 170 -4.09 -5.76 22.91
CA ILE A 170 -2.74 -5.55 23.45
C ILE A 170 -1.76 -5.16 22.34
N GLU A 171 -0.80 -4.34 22.70
CA GLU A 171 0.35 -4.02 21.86
C GLU A 171 1.50 -4.94 22.27
N LEU A 172 1.90 -5.84 21.36
CA LEU A 172 3.02 -6.73 21.60
C LEU A 172 4.34 -6.06 21.22
N GLU A 173 5.28 -6.05 22.14
CA GLU A 173 6.62 -5.53 21.87
C GLU A 173 7.30 -6.27 20.70
N SER A 174 7.06 -7.57 20.58
CA SER A 174 7.55 -8.39 19.47
C SER A 174 6.98 -8.05 18.09
N LEU A 175 5.83 -7.36 18.04
CA LEU A 175 5.20 -6.89 16.80
C LEU A 175 5.50 -5.42 16.52
N LYS A 176 6.05 -4.69 17.50
CA LYS A 176 6.57 -3.36 17.25
C LYS A 176 7.72 -3.44 16.27
N GLY A 177 7.50 -2.98 15.05
CA GLY A 177 8.62 -2.70 14.18
C GLY A 177 8.80 -3.57 12.96
N VAL A 178 7.85 -4.41 12.54
CA VAL A 178 7.90 -4.90 11.15
C VAL A 178 7.58 -3.72 10.24
N ARG A 179 8.64 -3.13 9.71
CA ARG A 179 8.58 -1.94 8.86
C ARG A 179 9.26 -2.24 7.54
N PHE A 180 8.65 -1.81 6.46
CA PHE A 180 9.26 -1.92 5.15
C PHE A 180 10.16 -0.72 4.89
N GLY A 181 11.41 -0.97 4.53
CA GLY A 181 12.36 0.06 4.20
C GLY A 181 13.80 -0.35 4.49
N TYR A 182 14.66 0.65 4.56
CA TYR A 182 16.10 0.47 4.74
C TYR A 182 16.64 1.53 5.70
N THR A 183 17.55 1.16 6.57
CA THR A 183 18.20 2.08 7.53
C THR A 183 19.59 2.52 7.09
N GLU A 184 20.21 1.75 6.20
CA GLU A 184 21.59 1.97 5.72
C GLU A 184 21.69 2.77 4.42
N THR A 185 20.60 3.37 3.98
CA THR A 185 20.55 4.16 2.75
C THR A 185 20.94 5.62 3.01
N PRO A 186 21.32 6.41 1.99
CA PRO A 186 21.72 7.79 2.16
C PRO A 186 20.65 8.64 2.82
N LYS A 187 21.08 9.61 3.63
CA LYS A 187 20.20 10.59 4.25
C LYS A 187 19.57 11.51 3.20
N ILE A 188 18.27 11.75 3.31
CA ILE A 188 17.56 12.69 2.44
C ILE A 188 17.90 14.13 2.87
N PRO A 189 18.43 14.98 1.97
CA PRO A 189 18.81 16.35 2.31
C PRO A 189 17.67 17.16 2.94
N GLY A 190 17.95 17.84 4.05
CA GLY A 190 16.99 18.69 4.75
C GLY A 190 15.93 17.95 5.57
N THR A 191 16.08 16.64 5.79
CA THR A 191 15.17 15.84 6.61
C THR A 191 15.92 14.98 7.63
N PRO A 192 15.28 14.48 8.68
CA PRO A 192 15.88 13.49 9.58
C PRO A 192 15.97 12.09 8.96
N TRP A 193 15.32 11.83 7.83
CA TRP A 193 15.09 10.52 7.25
C TRP A 193 16.17 10.07 6.27
N VAL A 194 16.34 8.77 6.12
CA VAL A 194 17.10 8.16 5.03
C VAL A 194 16.16 7.80 3.86
N VAL A 195 16.71 7.50 2.69
CA VAL A 195 15.91 7.06 1.53
C VAL A 195 15.24 5.73 1.88
N HIS A 196 13.92 5.67 1.74
CA HIS A 196 13.10 4.51 2.12
C HIS A 196 13.17 4.16 3.61
N ASP A 197 13.27 5.18 4.46
CA ASP A 197 13.31 5.00 5.91
C ASP A 197 12.04 4.30 6.41
N PRO A 198 12.15 3.13 7.08
CA PRO A 198 10.99 2.40 7.55
C PRO A 198 10.31 3.06 8.76
N PHE A 199 10.97 4.02 9.43
CA PHE A 199 10.44 4.70 10.61
C PHE A 199 9.62 5.96 10.28
N ARG A 200 9.54 6.34 9.00
CA ARG A 200 8.66 7.44 8.59
C ARG A 200 7.20 7.05 8.83
N PRO A 201 6.36 8.02 9.28
CA PRO A 201 4.92 7.80 9.41
C PRO A 201 4.31 7.35 8.07
N GLN A 202 3.49 6.32 8.12
CA GLN A 202 2.68 5.91 6.97
C GLN A 202 1.63 6.99 6.68
N PRO A 203 1.37 7.31 5.39
CA PRO A 203 0.30 8.22 5.05
C PRO A 203 -1.07 7.60 5.40
N PRO A 204 -2.02 8.38 5.94
CA PRO A 204 -3.36 7.88 6.18
C PRO A 204 -3.99 7.46 4.86
N GLN A 205 -4.66 6.31 4.87
CA GLN A 205 -5.46 5.87 3.74
C GLN A 205 -6.83 6.54 3.80
N ILE A 206 -7.26 7.04 2.65
CA ILE A 206 -8.60 7.58 2.48
C ILE A 206 -9.27 6.94 1.26
N ASN A 207 -10.59 6.85 1.29
CA ASN A 207 -11.36 6.56 0.09
C ASN A 207 -11.39 7.85 -0.77
N PRO A 208 -10.94 7.83 -2.04
CA PRO A 208 -10.96 9.02 -2.90
C PRO A 208 -12.39 9.44 -3.29
N GLY A 209 -13.41 8.72 -2.83
CA GLY A 209 -14.80 8.91 -3.23
C GLY A 209 -15.08 8.40 -4.64
N THR A 210 -16.29 8.60 -5.09
CA THR A 210 -16.67 8.40 -6.48
C THR A 210 -16.40 9.72 -7.22
N VAL A 211 -15.19 9.89 -7.72
CA VAL A 211 -15.00 10.84 -8.83
C VAL A 211 -15.86 10.31 -9.97
N SER A 212 -16.59 11.20 -10.64
CA SER A 212 -17.44 10.87 -11.79
C SER A 212 -16.84 9.74 -12.58
N PRO A 213 -17.61 8.69 -12.93
CA PRO A 213 -17.07 7.52 -13.62
C PRO A 213 -16.36 8.00 -14.87
N ARG A 214 -15.06 8.01 -14.84
CA ARG A 214 -14.24 8.20 -16.02
C ARG A 214 -14.00 6.84 -16.66
N ASP A 215 -15.07 6.10 -16.84
CA ASP A 215 -15.05 4.96 -17.74
C ASP A 215 -14.81 5.47 -19.17
N ASP A 216 -15.25 6.71 -19.45
CA ASP A 216 -14.82 7.47 -20.62
C ASP A 216 -13.67 8.41 -20.25
N PRO A 217 -12.51 8.30 -20.91
CA PRO A 217 -11.44 9.27 -20.77
C PRO A 217 -11.97 10.66 -21.16
N GLY A 218 -11.84 11.63 -20.26
CA GLY A 218 -12.29 13.01 -20.54
C GLY A 218 -11.54 13.59 -21.74
N THR A 219 -12.15 14.59 -22.36
CA THR A 219 -11.53 15.32 -23.48
C THR A 219 -10.39 16.20 -22.94
N PRO A 220 -9.18 16.15 -23.52
CA PRO A 220 -8.09 17.05 -23.18
C PRO A 220 -8.50 18.53 -23.35
N PRO A 221 -7.92 19.46 -22.57
CA PRO A 221 -8.04 20.90 -22.86
C PRO A 221 -7.64 21.21 -24.29
N SER A 222 -8.25 22.24 -24.90
CA SER A 222 -8.03 22.58 -26.30
C SER A 222 -6.60 23.05 -26.62
N ASP A 223 -5.84 23.48 -25.61
CA ASP A 223 -4.45 23.89 -25.70
C ASP A 223 -3.48 22.79 -25.22
N ALA A 224 -3.97 21.59 -24.99
CA ALA A 224 -3.15 20.46 -24.60
C ALA A 224 -2.47 19.79 -25.81
N ILE A 225 -1.25 19.34 -25.59
CA ILE A 225 -0.56 18.43 -26.49
C ILE A 225 -0.97 17.01 -26.08
N VAL A 226 -1.65 16.30 -26.96
CA VAL A 226 -2.08 14.93 -26.72
C VAL A 226 -0.88 14.00 -26.95
N LEU A 227 -0.51 13.27 -25.92
CA LEU A 227 0.58 12.28 -25.96
C LEU A 227 0.07 10.86 -26.23
N PHE A 228 -1.18 10.58 -25.85
CA PHE A 228 -1.87 9.33 -26.15
C PHE A 228 -3.38 9.47 -26.04
N ASP A 229 -4.08 9.22 -27.11
CA ASP A 229 -5.54 9.29 -27.25
C ASP A 229 -6.21 7.91 -27.36
N GLY A 230 -5.43 6.83 -27.23
CA GLY A 230 -5.94 5.47 -27.39
C GLY A 230 -5.62 4.83 -28.74
N THR A 231 -5.10 5.59 -29.73
CA THR A 231 -4.98 5.11 -31.11
C THR A 231 -3.59 4.65 -31.51
N ASN A 232 -2.53 5.34 -31.09
CA ASN A 232 -1.17 5.04 -31.50
C ASN A 232 -0.13 5.50 -30.45
N LEU A 233 1.12 5.06 -30.63
CA LEU A 233 2.27 5.45 -29.81
C LEU A 233 3.22 6.40 -30.52
N ASP A 234 2.74 7.20 -31.48
CA ASP A 234 3.60 8.01 -32.35
C ASP A 234 4.35 9.12 -31.60
N ALA A 235 3.80 9.60 -30.47
CA ALA A 235 4.49 10.54 -29.59
C ALA A 235 5.60 9.90 -28.73
N TRP A 236 5.74 8.58 -28.75
CA TRP A 236 6.63 7.81 -27.87
C TRP A 236 7.74 7.09 -28.62
N GLU A 237 8.84 6.87 -27.92
CA GLU A 237 9.99 6.07 -28.35
C GLU A 237 10.54 5.23 -27.17
N ASP A 238 11.32 4.20 -27.46
CA ASP A 238 12.08 3.50 -26.42
C ASP A 238 13.29 4.35 -25.97
N GLY A 239 14.04 3.88 -24.97
CA GLY A 239 15.22 4.58 -24.46
C GLY A 239 16.33 4.80 -25.48
N LYS A 240 16.23 4.17 -26.69
CA LYS A 240 17.22 4.25 -27.79
C LYS A 240 16.68 5.02 -29.01
N GLY A 241 15.46 5.56 -28.94
CA GLY A 241 14.83 6.29 -30.05
C GLY A 241 14.09 5.42 -31.07
N ASN A 242 13.85 4.14 -30.75
CA ASN A 242 13.09 3.25 -31.64
C ASN A 242 11.61 3.20 -31.22
N LYS A 243 10.80 2.53 -32.06
CA LYS A 243 9.40 2.28 -31.76
C LYS A 243 9.26 1.52 -30.42
N PRO A 244 8.36 1.93 -29.52
CA PRO A 244 8.12 1.24 -28.25
C PRO A 244 7.71 -0.21 -28.46
N LYS A 245 8.13 -1.08 -27.53
CA LYS A 245 7.71 -2.48 -27.48
C LYS A 245 6.51 -2.72 -26.56
N TRP A 246 5.95 -1.67 -26.00
CA TRP A 246 4.73 -1.75 -25.19
C TRP A 246 3.53 -2.08 -26.07
N THR A 247 2.62 -2.87 -25.56
CA THR A 247 1.51 -3.40 -26.35
C THR A 247 0.37 -2.40 -26.40
N LEU A 248 0.04 -1.92 -27.60
CA LEU A 248 -1.16 -1.14 -27.85
C LEU A 248 -2.38 -2.07 -27.84
N ARG A 249 -3.42 -1.69 -27.15
CA ARG A 249 -4.71 -2.38 -27.05
C ARG A 249 -5.85 -1.35 -27.21
N ASP A 250 -7.09 -1.80 -27.06
CA ASP A 250 -8.29 -0.97 -27.22
C ASP A 250 -8.30 0.24 -26.26
N GLY A 251 -7.88 1.40 -26.75
CA GLY A 251 -7.87 2.65 -26.00
C GLY A 251 -6.76 2.80 -24.94
N TYR A 252 -5.86 1.85 -24.78
CA TYR A 252 -4.73 1.95 -23.85
C TYR A 252 -3.48 1.23 -24.38
N PHE A 253 -2.34 1.47 -23.75
CA PHE A 253 -1.16 0.63 -23.94
C PHE A 253 -0.68 0.03 -22.62
N GLU A 254 0.00 -1.08 -22.70
CA GLU A 254 0.41 -1.90 -21.57
C GLU A 254 1.90 -2.18 -21.58
N CYS A 255 2.53 -2.04 -20.42
CA CYS A 255 3.93 -2.40 -20.23
C CYS A 255 4.12 -3.91 -20.41
N GLY A 256 4.92 -4.31 -21.37
CA GLY A 256 5.33 -5.69 -21.58
C GLY A 256 6.49 -6.08 -20.67
N LYS A 257 6.59 -7.36 -20.36
CA LYS A 257 7.71 -7.87 -19.57
C LYS A 257 9.04 -7.66 -20.33
N LYS A 258 9.99 -6.95 -19.72
CA LYS A 258 11.29 -6.61 -20.31
C LYS A 258 11.18 -5.80 -21.62
N SER A 259 10.13 -5.01 -21.77
CA SER A 259 9.94 -4.14 -22.94
C SER A 259 10.79 -2.87 -22.88
N GLY A 260 11.32 -2.57 -21.70
CA GLY A 260 12.12 -1.38 -21.42
C GLY A 260 11.27 -0.13 -21.19
N VAL A 261 11.92 0.93 -20.80
CA VAL A 261 11.26 2.23 -20.60
C VAL A 261 10.79 2.79 -21.95
N ILE A 262 9.72 3.59 -21.90
CA ILE A 262 9.32 4.43 -23.03
C ILE A 262 9.36 5.89 -22.60
N ARG A 263 9.58 6.79 -23.56
CA ARG A 263 9.64 8.22 -23.32
C ARG A 263 9.00 9.00 -24.46
N THR A 264 8.56 10.22 -24.20
CA THR A 264 8.09 11.10 -25.25
C THR A 264 9.23 11.46 -26.21
N LYS A 265 8.97 11.59 -27.50
CA LYS A 265 9.93 12.13 -28.45
C LYS A 265 10.24 13.61 -28.19
N GLN A 266 9.18 14.37 -27.86
CA GLN A 266 9.31 15.77 -27.47
C GLN A 266 9.81 15.87 -26.04
N LYS A 267 10.61 16.91 -25.76
CA LYS A 267 11.06 17.29 -24.43
C LYS A 267 10.20 18.42 -23.90
N PHE A 268 9.94 18.39 -22.61
CA PHE A 268 9.10 19.36 -21.91
C PHE A 268 9.84 19.98 -20.72
N GLY A 269 9.50 21.22 -20.43
CA GLY A 269 9.96 21.97 -19.26
C GLY A 269 8.94 21.91 -18.12
N SER A 270 8.51 23.08 -17.64
CA SER A 270 7.42 23.17 -16.65
C SER A 270 6.08 22.84 -17.30
N VAL A 271 5.32 21.94 -16.67
CA VAL A 271 4.13 21.35 -17.30
C VAL A 271 3.00 21.07 -16.30
N GLN A 272 1.78 21.03 -16.84
CA GLN A 272 0.66 20.28 -16.32
C GLN A 272 0.56 18.98 -17.14
N LEU A 273 0.68 17.83 -16.48
CA LEU A 273 0.55 16.50 -17.09
C LEU A 273 -0.66 15.80 -16.51
N HIS A 274 -1.54 15.33 -17.36
CA HIS A 274 -2.59 14.38 -17.02
C HIS A 274 -2.22 13.01 -17.54
N ILE A 275 -2.34 11.98 -16.71
CA ILE A 275 -2.07 10.59 -17.10
C ILE A 275 -2.96 9.63 -16.31
N GLU A 276 -3.68 8.78 -17.02
CA GLU A 276 -4.43 7.71 -16.42
C GLU A 276 -3.68 6.37 -16.52
N TRP A 277 -3.70 5.62 -15.44
CA TRP A 277 -3.01 4.33 -15.36
C TRP A 277 -3.83 3.31 -14.57
N ALA A 278 -3.58 2.02 -14.80
CA ALA A 278 -4.18 0.95 -14.00
C ALA A 278 -3.17 -0.16 -13.75
N SER A 279 -3.09 -0.60 -12.50
CA SER A 279 -2.38 -1.82 -12.16
C SER A 279 -3.12 -3.05 -12.71
N PRO A 280 -2.44 -4.21 -12.84
CA PRO A 280 -3.13 -5.46 -13.18
C PRO A 280 -4.26 -5.76 -12.20
N SER A 281 -5.40 -6.25 -12.71
CA SER A 281 -6.53 -6.69 -11.87
C SER A 281 -6.17 -7.94 -11.05
N GLU A 282 -5.37 -8.83 -11.60
CA GLU A 282 -4.81 -9.96 -10.88
C GLU A 282 -3.64 -9.49 -10.01
N VAL A 283 -3.82 -9.55 -8.69
CA VAL A 283 -2.79 -9.15 -7.74
C VAL A 283 -1.69 -10.20 -7.67
N LYS A 284 -0.46 -9.79 -8.01
CA LYS A 284 0.74 -10.62 -7.90
C LYS A 284 1.83 -9.87 -7.13
N GLY A 285 2.41 -10.53 -6.14
CA GLY A 285 3.47 -9.95 -5.32
C GLY A 285 2.96 -9.07 -4.18
N SER A 286 3.88 -8.35 -3.57
CA SER A 286 3.64 -7.45 -2.44
C SER A 286 4.63 -6.29 -2.48
N SER A 287 4.37 -5.23 -1.71
CA SER A 287 5.25 -4.06 -1.61
C SER A 287 5.60 -3.52 -3.01
N GLN A 288 6.85 -3.23 -3.29
CA GLN A 288 7.33 -2.71 -4.58
C GLN A 288 7.28 -3.74 -5.74
N GLY A 289 6.96 -4.99 -5.46
CA GLY A 289 6.76 -6.02 -6.50
C GLY A 289 5.35 -6.08 -7.08
N ARG A 290 4.44 -5.19 -6.65
CA ARG A 290 3.02 -5.26 -6.99
C ARG A 290 2.58 -4.08 -7.85
N GLY A 291 2.30 -4.32 -9.14
CA GLY A 291 1.77 -3.30 -10.06
C GLY A 291 2.64 -2.04 -10.16
N ASN A 292 3.96 -2.21 -10.23
CA ASN A 292 4.95 -1.14 -10.15
C ASN A 292 5.30 -0.56 -11.51
N SER A 293 5.41 0.75 -11.55
CA SER A 293 5.92 1.56 -12.65
C SER A 293 6.35 2.94 -12.11
N GLY A 294 6.61 3.92 -12.97
CA GLY A 294 6.95 5.30 -12.58
C GLY A 294 6.71 6.28 -13.71
N VAL A 295 6.29 7.49 -13.38
CA VAL A 295 6.19 8.63 -14.28
C VAL A 295 7.34 9.58 -14.00
N TYR A 296 8.26 9.71 -14.95
CA TYR A 296 9.43 10.57 -14.81
C TYR A 296 9.23 11.89 -15.55
N LEU A 297 9.39 12.98 -14.83
CA LEU A 297 9.38 14.34 -15.37
C LEU A 297 10.82 14.74 -15.69
N ALA A 298 11.02 15.32 -16.86
CA ALA A 298 12.34 15.62 -17.43
C ALA A 298 13.29 14.39 -17.48
N GLY A 299 12.77 13.16 -17.38
CA GLY A 299 13.55 11.93 -17.31
C GLY A 299 14.33 11.73 -16.01
N LEU A 300 14.08 12.53 -14.98
CA LEU A 300 14.87 12.62 -13.74
C LEU A 300 14.04 12.53 -12.47
N TYR A 301 12.83 13.04 -12.48
CA TYR A 301 12.01 13.26 -11.28
C TYR A 301 10.81 12.32 -11.30
N GLU A 302 10.84 11.35 -10.41
CA GLU A 302 9.87 10.26 -10.42
C GLU A 302 8.66 10.52 -9.53
N VAL A 303 7.47 10.44 -10.13
CA VAL A 303 6.21 10.22 -9.41
C VAL A 303 5.91 8.73 -9.49
N GLN A 304 5.86 8.09 -8.35
CA GLN A 304 5.67 6.65 -8.24
C GLN A 304 4.31 6.18 -8.74
N VAL A 305 4.31 5.09 -9.48
CA VAL A 305 3.13 4.29 -9.86
C VAL A 305 3.25 2.94 -9.17
N LEU A 306 2.27 2.60 -8.35
CA LEU A 306 2.25 1.35 -7.59
C LEU A 306 0.80 0.95 -7.29
N ASP A 307 0.50 -0.33 -7.33
CA ASP A 307 -0.72 -0.82 -6.72
C ASP A 307 -0.59 -0.71 -5.19
N ASN A 308 -1.13 0.38 -4.64
CA ASN A 308 -1.12 0.70 -3.21
C ASN A 308 -2.44 0.36 -2.50
N TYR A 309 -3.40 -0.19 -3.23
CA TYR A 309 -4.64 -0.65 -2.61
C TYR A 309 -4.34 -1.90 -1.78
N ASP A 310 -4.55 -1.83 -0.47
CA ASP A 310 -4.24 -2.93 0.46
C ASP A 310 -2.80 -3.48 0.29
N ASN A 311 -1.83 -2.60 0.08
CA ASN A 311 -0.44 -2.98 -0.15
C ASN A 311 0.52 -2.09 0.65
N LEU A 312 1.10 -2.63 1.70
CA LEU A 312 2.11 -1.95 2.48
C LEU A 312 3.47 -1.94 1.77
N THR A 313 4.10 -0.78 1.82
CA THR A 313 5.46 -0.56 1.35
C THR A 313 6.10 0.58 2.14
N TYR A 314 7.35 0.90 1.85
CA TYR A 314 7.95 2.08 2.45
C TYR A 314 7.21 3.36 2.02
N PRO A 315 7.01 4.34 2.94
CA PRO A 315 6.11 5.47 2.71
C PRO A 315 6.42 6.29 1.47
N ASP A 316 7.69 6.54 1.20
CA ASP A 316 8.16 7.33 0.07
C ASP A 316 8.29 6.55 -1.25
N GLY A 317 7.80 5.32 -1.27
CA GLY A 317 7.64 4.47 -2.45
C GLY A 317 6.19 4.13 -2.76
N GLN A 318 5.22 4.74 -2.06
CA GLN A 318 3.80 4.59 -2.36
C GLN A 318 3.40 5.32 -3.65
N ALA A 319 2.28 4.93 -4.25
CA ALA A 319 1.72 5.64 -5.40
C ALA A 319 1.58 7.14 -5.11
N SER A 320 1.89 7.97 -6.11
CA SER A 320 1.94 9.44 -6.03
C SER A 320 2.99 10.03 -5.06
N SER A 321 3.87 9.22 -4.46
CA SER A 321 5.05 9.76 -3.79
C SER A 321 5.97 10.44 -4.79
N PHE A 322 6.69 11.47 -4.35
CA PHE A 322 7.93 11.81 -5.00
C PHE A 322 8.98 10.80 -4.51
N TYR A 323 9.30 9.85 -5.41
CA TYR A 323 9.98 8.60 -5.05
C TYR A 323 11.29 8.80 -4.30
N GLY A 324 11.42 8.11 -3.17
CA GLY A 324 12.60 8.16 -2.30
C GLY A 324 12.78 9.47 -1.52
N PHE A 325 11.79 10.39 -1.59
CA PHE A 325 11.87 11.66 -0.85
C PHE A 325 10.64 11.91 0.01
N ARG A 326 9.46 12.01 -0.62
CA ARG A 326 8.27 12.46 0.09
C ARG A 326 7.10 11.52 -0.11
N PRO A 327 6.57 10.93 0.96
CA PRO A 327 5.33 10.17 0.91
C PRO A 327 4.16 11.03 0.42
N PRO A 328 3.12 10.43 -0.18
CA PRO A 328 1.87 11.13 -0.39
C PRO A 328 1.26 11.53 0.95
N ARG A 329 0.48 12.62 0.96
CA ARG A 329 -0.25 13.07 2.16
C ARG A 329 -1.29 12.05 2.62
N VAL A 330 -1.87 11.36 1.66
CA VAL A 330 -2.88 10.31 1.85
C VAL A 330 -2.71 9.25 0.76
N ASN A 331 -3.14 8.04 1.01
CA ASN A 331 -3.25 7.00 0.00
C ASN A 331 -4.66 7.06 -0.62
N ALA A 332 -4.75 7.56 -1.85
CA ALA A 332 -6.00 7.72 -2.59
C ALA A 332 -6.18 6.64 -3.67
N SER A 333 -5.58 5.46 -3.48
CA SER A 333 -5.64 4.35 -4.43
C SER A 333 -7.04 3.77 -4.55
N ARG A 334 -7.44 3.45 -5.78
CA ARG A 334 -8.59 2.60 -6.09
C ARG A 334 -8.13 1.15 -6.22
N PRO A 335 -9.05 0.16 -6.18
CA PRO A 335 -8.71 -1.25 -6.32
C PRO A 335 -7.88 -1.58 -7.57
N PRO A 336 -7.11 -2.69 -7.55
CA PRO A 336 -6.38 -3.18 -8.71
C PRO A 336 -7.30 -3.36 -9.92
N GLY A 337 -6.78 -3.08 -11.10
CA GLY A 337 -7.54 -3.13 -12.35
C GLY A 337 -8.39 -1.91 -12.65
N VAL A 338 -8.71 -1.09 -11.64
CA VAL A 338 -9.46 0.16 -11.80
C VAL A 338 -8.53 1.27 -12.26
N TRP A 339 -9.03 2.15 -13.15
CA TRP A 339 -8.28 3.29 -13.62
C TRP A 339 -8.03 4.32 -12.52
N GLN A 340 -6.80 4.73 -12.40
CA GLN A 340 -6.27 5.77 -11.53
C GLN A 340 -5.93 6.98 -12.39
N ALA A 341 -5.98 8.18 -11.84
CA ALA A 341 -5.58 9.39 -12.55
C ALA A 341 -4.56 10.18 -11.73
N TYR A 342 -3.50 10.64 -12.39
CA TYR A 342 -2.63 11.70 -11.89
C TYR A 342 -2.85 12.97 -12.69
N ASP A 343 -3.02 14.08 -11.97
CA ASP A 343 -2.84 15.43 -12.49
C ASP A 343 -1.58 16.00 -11.79
N ILE A 344 -0.54 16.21 -12.57
CA ILE A 344 0.79 16.60 -12.06
C ILE A 344 1.10 18.00 -12.58
N ILE A 345 1.38 18.92 -11.67
CA ILE A 345 1.95 20.24 -11.97
C ILE A 345 3.44 20.17 -11.58
N PHE A 346 4.30 20.33 -12.57
CA PHE A 346 5.76 20.30 -12.38
C PHE A 346 6.38 21.59 -12.85
N GLU A 347 7.14 22.24 -11.97
CA GLU A 347 7.96 23.40 -12.27
C GLU A 347 9.42 22.98 -12.33
N MET A 348 10.06 23.29 -13.47
CA MET A 348 11.49 23.01 -13.70
C MET A 348 12.37 23.77 -12.70
N PRO A 349 13.52 23.21 -12.32
CA PRO A 349 14.56 23.97 -11.61
C PRO A 349 15.21 25.00 -12.54
N GLU A 350 15.71 26.08 -11.95
CA GLU A 350 16.50 27.07 -12.66
C GLU A 350 17.97 27.01 -12.18
N PHE A 351 18.87 27.20 -13.12
CA PHE A 351 20.32 27.12 -12.84
C PHE A 351 21.05 28.40 -13.29
N GLU A 352 21.94 28.87 -12.48
CA GLU A 352 22.87 29.95 -12.80
C GLU A 352 24.29 29.54 -12.44
N SER A 353 25.24 29.75 -13.34
CA SER A 353 26.65 29.40 -13.13
C SER A 353 26.88 27.97 -12.62
N GLY A 354 26.08 27.01 -13.12
CA GLY A 354 26.17 25.59 -12.74
C GLY A 354 25.54 25.25 -11.39
N LYS A 355 24.91 26.20 -10.70
CA LYS A 355 24.22 25.99 -9.42
C LYS A 355 22.70 26.12 -9.58
N VAL A 356 21.94 25.35 -8.81
CA VAL A 356 20.48 25.52 -8.74
C VAL A 356 20.18 26.80 -7.95
N VAL A 357 19.47 27.74 -8.58
CA VAL A 357 18.97 28.96 -7.96
C VAL A 357 17.50 28.89 -7.60
N LYS A 358 16.73 28.11 -8.34
CA LYS A 358 15.35 27.76 -8.01
C LYS A 358 15.19 26.25 -8.09
N LYS A 359 14.72 25.64 -7.01
CA LYS A 359 14.48 24.21 -6.97
C LYS A 359 13.25 23.86 -7.81
N ALA A 360 13.23 22.68 -8.38
CA ALA A 360 12.02 22.13 -8.97
C ALA A 360 10.91 22.02 -7.92
N LYS A 361 9.66 22.22 -8.35
CA LYS A 361 8.46 22.01 -7.52
C LYS A 361 7.50 21.05 -8.15
N ILE A 362 6.77 20.32 -7.32
CA ILE A 362 5.77 19.39 -7.77
C ILE A 362 4.48 19.46 -6.95
N THR A 363 3.35 19.44 -7.63
CA THR A 363 2.03 19.22 -7.06
C THR A 363 1.41 18.02 -7.78
N VAL A 364 0.83 17.09 -7.03
CA VAL A 364 0.17 15.88 -7.58
C VAL A 364 -1.22 15.76 -6.98
N LEU A 365 -2.21 15.67 -7.86
CA LEU A 365 -3.54 15.19 -7.52
C LEU A 365 -3.62 13.72 -7.94
N TYR A 366 -3.97 12.86 -7.02
CA TYR A 366 -4.20 11.45 -7.25
C TYR A 366 -5.68 11.12 -7.08
N ASN A 367 -6.34 10.71 -8.15
CA ASN A 367 -7.80 10.52 -8.20
C ASN A 367 -8.58 11.75 -7.73
N GLY A 368 -8.10 12.96 -8.05
CA GLY A 368 -8.70 14.24 -7.65
C GLY A 368 -8.31 14.72 -6.24
N VAL A 369 -7.56 13.91 -5.48
CA VAL A 369 -7.11 14.23 -4.11
C VAL A 369 -5.68 14.76 -4.14
N VAL A 370 -5.41 15.90 -3.49
CA VAL A 370 -4.08 16.48 -3.40
C VAL A 370 -3.18 15.61 -2.52
N THR A 371 -2.23 14.90 -3.13
CA THR A 371 -1.26 14.05 -2.43
C THR A 371 0.10 14.71 -2.27
N GLN A 372 0.49 15.60 -3.19
CA GLN A 372 1.66 16.48 -3.07
C GLN A 372 1.21 17.91 -3.37
N HIS A 373 1.72 18.91 -2.64
CA HIS A 373 1.36 20.32 -2.84
C HIS A 373 2.58 21.21 -2.74
N GLY A 374 3.01 21.78 -3.87
CA GLY A 374 4.11 22.73 -3.95
C GLY A 374 5.42 22.20 -3.36
N VAL A 375 5.69 20.90 -3.47
CA VAL A 375 6.86 20.28 -2.83
C VAL A 375 8.12 20.66 -3.58
N GLU A 376 9.04 21.33 -2.90
CA GLU A 376 10.39 21.59 -3.41
C GLU A 376 11.20 20.31 -3.41
N ILE A 377 11.75 19.98 -4.55
CA ILE A 377 12.56 18.78 -4.77
C ILE A 377 14.00 19.07 -4.31
N PRO A 378 14.62 18.25 -3.45
CA PRO A 378 15.96 18.55 -2.92
C PRO A 378 17.11 18.20 -3.88
N GLY A 379 16.85 17.44 -4.93
CA GLY A 379 17.84 16.91 -5.88
C GLY A 379 17.30 15.77 -6.70
N ILE A 380 18.15 14.92 -7.25
CA ILE A 380 17.76 13.72 -8.03
C ILE A 380 17.76 12.52 -7.09
N LEU A 381 16.63 11.85 -6.99
CA LEU A 381 16.43 10.71 -6.12
C LEU A 381 16.11 9.43 -6.92
N GLY A 382 16.28 8.29 -6.26
CA GLY A 382 15.99 6.98 -6.84
C GLY A 382 16.09 5.90 -5.77
N HIS A 383 15.98 4.66 -6.18
CA HIS A 383 16.03 3.55 -5.24
C HIS A 383 17.34 3.54 -4.43
N LYS A 384 17.24 3.78 -3.12
CA LYS A 384 18.37 3.86 -2.16
C LYS A 384 19.43 4.91 -2.51
N LYS A 385 19.08 5.94 -3.28
CA LYS A 385 20.03 6.92 -3.78
C LYS A 385 19.51 8.34 -3.65
N THR A 386 20.41 9.25 -3.31
CA THR A 386 20.21 10.69 -3.45
C THR A 386 21.40 11.26 -4.22
N SER A 387 21.16 12.28 -5.03
CA SER A 387 22.19 13.03 -5.71
C SER A 387 21.84 14.51 -5.72
N PRO A 388 22.83 15.41 -5.62
CA PRO A 388 22.60 16.83 -5.84
C PRO A 388 21.98 17.09 -7.20
N TYR A 389 21.44 18.28 -7.38
CA TYR A 389 21.06 18.75 -8.70
C TYR A 389 22.27 18.69 -9.65
N ARG A 390 21.99 18.31 -10.88
CA ARG A 390 22.89 18.54 -12.02
C ARG A 390 22.19 19.46 -13.00
N VAL A 391 22.95 20.31 -13.67
CA VAL A 391 22.41 21.22 -14.70
C VAL A 391 21.75 20.39 -15.79
N HIS A 392 20.50 20.71 -16.09
CA HIS A 392 19.74 20.13 -17.20
C HIS A 392 18.68 21.13 -17.70
N GLY A 393 18.26 20.95 -18.92
CA GLY A 393 17.14 21.68 -19.52
C GLY A 393 15.87 20.81 -19.57
N PRO A 394 14.91 21.18 -20.43
CA PRO A 394 13.73 20.37 -20.73
C PRO A 394 14.09 18.92 -21.07
N GLY A 395 13.31 17.99 -20.60
CA GLY A 395 13.55 16.55 -20.78
C GLY A 395 12.29 15.78 -21.12
N HIS A 396 12.44 14.49 -21.34
CA HIS A 396 11.34 13.63 -21.74
C HIS A 396 10.40 13.33 -20.56
N ILE A 397 9.13 13.16 -20.83
CA ILE A 397 8.25 12.40 -19.93
C ILE A 397 8.54 10.93 -20.22
N GLN A 398 8.85 10.14 -19.16
CA GLN A 398 9.24 8.75 -19.30
C GLN A 398 8.38 7.85 -18.43
N LEU A 399 8.04 6.67 -18.92
CA LEU A 399 7.32 5.64 -18.20
C LEU A 399 8.22 4.43 -17.97
N GLN A 400 8.20 3.92 -16.75
CA GLN A 400 9.11 2.85 -16.32
C GLN A 400 8.53 1.46 -16.62
N ASP A 401 9.35 0.57 -17.16
CA ASP A 401 9.14 -0.86 -17.12
C ASP A 401 9.76 -1.44 -15.85
N HIS A 402 8.94 -1.81 -14.87
CA HIS A 402 9.34 -2.54 -13.67
C HIS A 402 8.98 -4.03 -13.73
N GLY A 403 8.59 -4.54 -14.91
CA GLY A 403 8.20 -5.93 -15.13
C GLY A 403 6.75 -6.26 -14.77
N ASN A 404 5.95 -5.28 -14.38
CA ASN A 404 4.53 -5.42 -14.15
C ASN A 404 3.72 -4.85 -15.33
N PRO A 405 2.62 -5.51 -15.75
CA PRO A 405 1.82 -5.07 -16.90
C PRO A 405 0.88 -3.91 -16.51
N VAL A 406 1.48 -2.77 -16.16
CA VAL A 406 0.74 -1.53 -15.90
C VAL A 406 0.22 -0.97 -17.21
N ARG A 407 -1.03 -0.54 -17.21
CA ARG A 407 -1.72 0.03 -18.38
C ARG A 407 -1.79 1.54 -18.25
N TYR A 408 -1.76 2.23 -19.40
CA TYR A 408 -1.85 3.69 -19.48
C TYR A 408 -2.81 4.11 -20.58
N ARG A 409 -3.58 5.20 -20.31
CA ARG A 409 -4.50 5.82 -21.27
C ARG A 409 -4.62 7.33 -21.03
N ASN A 410 -5.26 8.04 -21.90
CA ASN A 410 -5.62 9.46 -21.77
C ASN A 410 -4.46 10.30 -21.25
N ILE A 411 -3.39 10.41 -22.03
CA ILE A 411 -2.19 11.16 -21.63
C ILE A 411 -2.10 12.45 -22.44
N TRP A 412 -2.12 13.56 -21.74
CA TRP A 412 -1.94 14.87 -22.35
C TRP A 412 -1.13 15.81 -21.45
N ILE A 413 -0.54 16.82 -22.07
CA ILE A 413 0.35 17.74 -21.38
C ILE A 413 0.10 19.16 -21.86
N ARG A 414 0.23 20.13 -20.96
CA ARG A 414 0.24 21.56 -21.24
C ARG A 414 1.54 22.17 -20.71
N GLU A 415 2.20 22.96 -21.52
CA GLU A 415 3.38 23.70 -21.07
C GLU A 415 2.95 24.89 -20.22
N LEU A 416 3.54 25.01 -19.03
CA LEU A 416 3.35 26.14 -18.14
C LEU A 416 4.27 27.26 -18.57
N LYS A 417 3.75 28.20 -19.33
CA LYS A 417 4.46 29.42 -19.69
C LYS A 417 4.42 30.40 -18.53
N PRO A 418 5.49 31.21 -18.31
CA PRO A 418 5.42 32.32 -17.38
C PRO A 418 4.20 33.20 -17.70
N VAL A 419 3.44 33.58 -16.69
CA VAL A 419 2.41 34.60 -16.85
C VAL A 419 3.16 35.90 -17.17
N GLN A 420 2.90 36.47 -18.35
CA GLN A 420 3.45 37.75 -18.77
C GLN A 420 2.84 38.89 -17.94
#